data_43a29f056ec19c8fd1b7fb79ac0ba7c5
#
_entry.id   43a29f056ec19c8fd1b7fb79ac0ba7c5
#
_cell.length_a   1.000
_cell.length_b   1.000
_cell.length_c   1.000
_cell.angle_alpha   90.00
_cell.angle_beta   90.00
_cell.angle_gamma   90.00
#
_symmetry.space_group_name_H-M   'P 1'
#
loop_
_entity.id
_entity.type
_entity.pdbx_description
1 polymer ?
#
loop_
_entity_poly.entity_id
_entity_poly.type
_entity_poly.pdbx_seq_one_letter_code
_entity_poly.pdbx_strand_id
1 'polypeptide(L)'
;MGMTIIDVEESMIPQLAALEEQCFSMPWTEQQLRSQLPDASHEFIAAVDGGRVLGYVGMMFVLDEGYISNVAVSPECRRQGIGDALIAEMDSRAKRRALSFATLEVRESNAPAIALYSKHGYVPVGTRKNYYDLPRENAILMTKFFTDKEDMHCEDTIL
;
A
#
# COMPACT_ATOMS: atom_id res chain seq x y z
N MET A 1 -4.27 11.79 -19.25
CA MET A 1 -5.06 10.85 -19.51
C MET A 1 -4.60 9.47 -19.89
N GLY A 2 -3.38 9.10 -19.92
CA GLY A 2 -2.89 7.76 -20.17
C GLY A 2 -2.28 7.11 -18.93
N MET A 3 -2.95 7.21 -17.77
CA MET A 3 -2.42 6.58 -16.57
C MET A 3 -2.48 5.06 -16.69
N THR A 4 -1.35 4.40 -16.43
CA THR A 4 -1.28 2.94 -16.33
C THR A 4 -0.60 2.56 -15.03
N ILE A 5 -0.93 1.37 -14.53
CA ILE A 5 -0.28 0.80 -13.35
C ILE A 5 0.73 -0.23 -13.85
N ILE A 6 2.00 -0.05 -13.48
CA ILE A 6 3.07 -0.95 -13.88
C ILE A 6 3.93 -1.33 -12.69
N ASP A 7 4.70 -2.40 -12.84
CA ASP A 7 5.70 -2.76 -11.86
C ASP A 7 6.80 -1.70 -11.82
N VAL A 8 7.30 -1.39 -10.63
CA VAL A 8 8.37 -0.42 -10.47
C VAL A 8 9.67 -1.00 -11.01
N GLU A 9 10.33 -0.23 -11.86
CA GLU A 9 11.66 -0.53 -12.38
C GLU A 9 12.70 0.34 -11.69
N GLU A 10 13.95 -0.09 -11.71
CA GLU A 10 15.03 0.63 -11.04
C GLU A 10 15.15 2.08 -11.51
N SER A 11 14.89 2.34 -12.79
CA SER A 11 14.93 3.68 -13.35
C SER A 11 13.92 4.65 -12.73
N MET A 12 12.89 4.12 -12.06
CA MET A 12 11.86 4.92 -11.42
C MET A 12 12.21 5.33 -9.98
N ILE A 13 13.25 4.74 -9.41
CA ILE A 13 13.61 4.96 -8.00
C ILE A 13 13.78 6.45 -7.65
N PRO A 14 14.47 7.27 -8.45
CA PRO A 14 14.58 8.70 -8.13
C PRO A 14 13.21 9.39 -8.02
N GLN A 15 12.25 9.03 -8.87
CA GLN A 15 10.91 9.60 -8.79
C GLN A 15 10.15 9.12 -7.54
N LEU A 16 10.33 7.85 -7.17
CA LEU A 16 9.71 7.33 -5.94
C LEU A 16 10.28 8.05 -4.71
N ALA A 17 11.59 8.23 -4.64
CA ALA A 17 12.22 8.95 -3.54
C ALA A 17 11.72 10.40 -3.45
N ALA A 18 11.52 11.06 -4.60
CA ALA A 18 10.97 12.40 -4.63
C ALA A 18 9.52 12.44 -4.10
N LEU A 19 8.71 11.43 -4.45
CA LEU A 19 7.35 11.31 -3.90
C LEU A 19 7.37 11.10 -2.38
N GLU A 20 8.29 10.28 -1.89
CA GLU A 20 8.45 10.05 -0.45
C GLU A 20 8.74 11.37 0.28
N GLU A 21 9.63 12.18 -0.25
CA GLU A 21 9.96 13.48 0.34
C GLU A 21 8.76 14.44 0.33
N GLN A 22 7.93 14.38 -0.70
CA GLN A 22 6.75 15.23 -0.81
C GLN A 22 5.60 14.78 0.11
N CYS A 23 5.52 13.49 0.40
CA CYS A 23 4.37 12.90 1.10
C CYS A 23 4.60 12.61 2.56
N PHE A 24 5.85 12.38 2.99
CA PHE A 24 6.13 11.86 4.33
C PHE A 24 7.23 12.64 5.02
N SER A 25 7.10 12.77 6.35
CA SER A 25 8.09 13.46 7.18
C SER A 25 9.36 12.63 7.38
N MET A 26 9.27 11.31 7.22
CA MET A 26 10.39 10.38 7.33
C MET A 26 10.48 9.57 6.04
N PRO A 27 10.91 10.20 4.94
CA PRO A 27 10.87 9.56 3.63
C PRO A 27 11.92 8.45 3.50
N TRP A 28 11.59 7.42 2.73
CA TRP A 28 12.56 6.43 2.33
C TRP A 28 13.51 7.02 1.29
N THR A 29 14.78 6.67 1.42
CA THR A 29 15.82 7.10 0.49
C THR A 29 15.84 6.20 -0.75
N GLU A 30 16.54 6.65 -1.81
CA GLU A 30 16.74 5.81 -2.99
C GLU A 30 17.39 4.48 -2.63
N GLN A 31 18.36 4.50 -1.73
CA GLN A 31 19.06 3.28 -1.29
C GLN A 31 18.12 2.30 -0.62
N GLN A 32 17.24 2.79 0.25
CA GLN A 32 16.25 1.95 0.93
C GLN A 32 15.26 1.35 -0.07
N LEU A 33 14.78 2.15 -1.01
CA LEU A 33 13.87 1.68 -2.05
C LEU A 33 14.55 0.64 -2.94
N ARG A 34 15.79 0.91 -3.34
CA ARG A 34 16.54 0.02 -4.23
C ARG A 34 16.80 -1.34 -3.58
N SER A 35 16.95 -1.36 -2.26
CA SER A 35 17.20 -2.61 -1.53
C SER A 35 15.99 -3.54 -1.50
N GLN A 36 14.78 -3.02 -1.78
CA GLN A 36 13.55 -3.79 -1.75
C GLN A 36 13.21 -4.41 -3.10
N LEU A 37 13.65 -3.80 -4.21
CA LEU A 37 13.17 -4.16 -5.54
C LEU A 37 13.53 -5.56 -6.03
N PRO A 38 14.75 -6.07 -5.84
CA PRO A 38 15.11 -7.38 -6.37
C PRO A 38 14.63 -8.54 -5.52
N ASP A 39 13.95 -8.28 -4.43
CA ASP A 39 13.52 -9.32 -3.49
C ASP A 39 12.18 -9.91 -3.95
N ALA A 40 12.14 -11.24 -4.09
CA ALA A 40 10.93 -11.97 -4.50
C ALA A 40 9.78 -11.86 -3.47
N SER A 41 10.08 -11.38 -2.27
CA SER A 41 9.06 -11.17 -1.22
C SER A 41 8.42 -9.79 -1.25
N HIS A 42 8.72 -8.97 -2.27
CA HIS A 42 8.18 -7.63 -2.42
C HIS A 42 7.51 -7.44 -3.76
N GLU A 43 6.44 -6.63 -3.78
CA GLU A 43 5.86 -6.09 -5.02
C GLU A 43 5.76 -4.59 -4.87
N PHE A 44 6.28 -3.86 -5.84
CA PHE A 44 6.14 -2.41 -5.93
C PHE A 44 5.47 -2.07 -7.26
N ILE A 45 4.39 -1.32 -7.19
CA ILE A 45 3.67 -0.87 -8.38
C ILE A 45 3.57 0.65 -8.38
N ALA A 46 3.53 1.22 -9.58
CA ALA A 46 3.46 2.67 -9.77
C ALA A 46 2.40 3.01 -10.80
N ALA A 47 1.72 4.12 -10.55
CA ALA A 47 0.85 4.76 -11.53
C ALA A 47 1.69 5.74 -12.33
N VAL A 48 1.74 5.55 -13.64
CA VAL A 48 2.59 6.37 -14.52
C VAL A 48 1.77 6.96 -15.64
N ASP A 49 2.20 8.13 -16.12
CA ASP A 49 1.64 8.79 -17.30
C ASP A 49 2.79 9.48 -18.03
N GLY A 50 3.05 9.03 -19.26
CA GLY A 50 4.11 9.59 -20.09
C GLY A 50 5.49 9.55 -19.45
N GLY A 51 5.81 8.48 -18.72
CA GLY A 51 7.09 8.33 -18.04
C GLY A 51 7.19 9.03 -16.69
N ARG A 52 6.16 9.76 -16.28
CA ARG A 52 6.09 10.39 -14.97
C ARG A 52 5.39 9.48 -13.98
N VAL A 53 6.00 9.26 -12.83
CA VAL A 53 5.38 8.52 -11.74
C VAL A 53 4.44 9.47 -10.97
N LEU A 54 3.16 9.12 -10.96
CA LEU A 54 2.12 9.91 -10.27
C LEU A 54 1.91 9.45 -8.83
N GLY A 55 2.21 8.19 -8.57
CA GLY A 55 2.08 7.59 -7.24
C GLY A 55 2.61 6.17 -7.25
N TYR A 56 2.79 5.61 -6.06
CA TYR A 56 3.23 4.23 -5.93
C TYR A 56 2.79 3.63 -4.61
N VAL A 57 2.84 2.32 -4.54
CA VAL A 57 2.66 1.55 -3.30
C VAL A 57 3.51 0.29 -3.38
N GLY A 58 4.00 -0.14 -2.22
CA GLY A 58 4.74 -1.39 -2.09
C GLY A 58 4.04 -2.35 -1.16
N MET A 59 4.27 -3.63 -1.36
CA MET A 59 3.81 -4.68 -0.46
C MET A 59 4.94 -5.69 -0.25
N MET A 60 5.19 -6.03 1.01
CA MET A 60 6.06 -7.13 1.39
C MET A 60 5.17 -8.28 1.84
N PHE A 61 5.55 -9.52 1.52
CA PHE A 61 4.79 -10.67 1.99
C PHE A 61 5.70 -11.68 2.65
N VAL A 62 5.19 -12.26 3.71
CA VAL A 62 5.83 -13.33 4.47
C VAL A 62 4.79 -14.44 4.56
N LEU A 63 5.06 -15.59 3.94
CA LEU A 63 4.08 -16.67 3.83
C LEU A 63 2.79 -16.16 3.17
N ASP A 64 1.66 -16.26 3.86
CA ASP A 64 0.37 -15.82 3.35
C ASP A 64 -0.06 -14.45 3.91
N GLU A 65 0.87 -13.69 4.46
CA GLU A 65 0.62 -12.39 5.07
C GLU A 65 1.23 -11.27 4.24
N GLY A 66 0.45 -10.23 3.96
CA GLY A 66 0.92 -9.05 3.24
C GLY A 66 1.05 -7.83 4.15
N TYR A 67 2.07 -7.03 3.89
CA TYR A 67 2.33 -5.78 4.62
C TYR A 67 2.47 -4.67 3.60
N ILE A 68 1.53 -3.74 3.62
CA ILE A 68 1.48 -2.65 2.64
C ILE A 68 2.20 -1.43 3.21
N SER A 69 3.08 -0.84 2.40
CA SER A 69 3.68 0.46 2.70
C SER A 69 2.65 1.57 2.48
N ASN A 70 2.99 2.79 2.87
CA ASN A 70 2.14 3.94 2.61
C ASN A 70 1.93 4.13 1.12
N VAL A 71 0.72 4.52 0.74
CA VAL A 71 0.41 4.91 -0.63
C VAL A 71 0.86 6.35 -0.81
N ALA A 72 1.81 6.57 -1.71
CA ALA A 72 2.31 7.91 -2.02
C ALA A 72 1.73 8.36 -3.36
N VAL A 73 1.01 9.49 -3.35
CA VAL A 73 0.46 10.09 -4.55
C VAL A 73 0.96 11.53 -4.62
N SER A 74 1.47 11.93 -5.80
CA SER A 74 1.93 13.29 -6.02
C SER A 74 0.84 14.29 -5.57
N PRO A 75 1.20 15.30 -4.78
CA PRO A 75 0.20 16.27 -4.30
C PRO A 75 -0.62 16.92 -5.41
N GLU A 76 0.00 17.14 -6.58
CA GLU A 76 -0.68 17.73 -7.74
C GLU A 76 -1.72 16.79 -8.35
N CYS A 77 -1.61 15.50 -8.09
CA CYS A 77 -2.42 14.46 -8.73
C CYS A 77 -3.44 13.84 -7.79
N ARG A 78 -3.58 14.38 -6.59
CA ARG A 78 -4.56 13.86 -5.62
C ARG A 78 -5.99 14.12 -6.08
N ARG A 79 -6.92 13.32 -5.57
CA ARG A 79 -8.35 13.37 -5.89
C ARG A 79 -8.67 13.01 -7.35
N GLN A 80 -7.77 12.26 -8.00
CA GLN A 80 -7.98 11.78 -9.37
C GLN A 80 -8.13 10.26 -9.43
N GLY A 81 -8.32 9.61 -8.28
CA GLY A 81 -8.51 8.17 -8.22
C GLY A 81 -7.22 7.35 -8.32
N ILE A 82 -6.05 7.97 -8.21
CA ILE A 82 -4.78 7.27 -8.32
C ILE A 82 -4.55 6.32 -7.14
N GLY A 83 -4.81 6.79 -5.92
CA GLY A 83 -4.72 5.95 -4.74
C GLY A 83 -5.67 4.77 -4.80
N ASP A 84 -6.89 5.00 -5.26
CA ASP A 84 -7.88 3.93 -5.47
C ASP A 84 -7.37 2.87 -6.44
N ALA A 85 -6.81 3.31 -7.57
CA ALA A 85 -6.29 2.41 -8.59
C ALA A 85 -5.10 1.58 -8.07
N LEU A 86 -4.21 2.21 -7.33
CA LEU A 86 -3.05 1.53 -6.75
C LEU A 86 -3.47 0.47 -5.72
N ILE A 87 -4.38 0.80 -4.82
CA ILE A 87 -4.86 -0.15 -3.81
C ILE A 87 -5.63 -1.29 -4.48
N ALA A 88 -6.50 -0.99 -5.45
CA ALA A 88 -7.25 -2.01 -6.17
C ALA A 88 -6.31 -3.00 -6.87
N GLU A 89 -5.26 -2.52 -7.52
CA GLU A 89 -4.30 -3.40 -8.20
C GLU A 89 -3.49 -4.21 -7.18
N MET A 90 -3.08 -3.60 -6.07
CA MET A 90 -2.33 -4.33 -5.04
C MET A 90 -3.20 -5.41 -4.40
N ASP A 91 -4.46 -5.13 -4.12
CA ASP A 91 -5.40 -6.12 -3.59
C ASP A 91 -5.59 -7.28 -4.58
N SER A 92 -5.67 -6.97 -5.86
CA SER A 92 -5.76 -8.00 -6.91
C SER A 92 -4.53 -8.91 -6.90
N ARG A 93 -3.34 -8.35 -6.74
CA ARG A 93 -2.10 -9.12 -6.66
C ARG A 93 -2.05 -9.98 -5.39
N ALA A 94 -2.51 -9.43 -4.27
CA ALA A 94 -2.61 -10.18 -3.01
C ALA A 94 -3.50 -11.40 -3.16
N LYS A 95 -4.65 -11.24 -3.83
CA LYS A 95 -5.57 -12.36 -4.11
C LYS A 95 -4.93 -13.41 -5.00
N ARG A 96 -4.23 -12.99 -6.06
CA ARG A 96 -3.54 -13.93 -6.96
C ARG A 96 -2.44 -14.72 -6.25
N ARG A 97 -1.84 -14.14 -5.23
CA ARG A 97 -0.84 -14.81 -4.38
C ARG A 97 -1.45 -15.66 -3.29
N ALA A 98 -2.78 -15.68 -3.19
CA ALA A 98 -3.51 -16.40 -2.14
C ALA A 98 -3.12 -15.96 -0.73
N LEU A 99 -2.88 -14.66 -0.55
CA LEU A 99 -2.61 -14.10 0.78
C LEU A 99 -3.89 -14.17 1.62
N SER A 100 -3.74 -14.47 2.90
CA SER A 100 -4.86 -14.51 3.84
C SER A 100 -5.33 -13.10 4.20
N PHE A 101 -4.37 -12.18 4.35
CA PHE A 101 -4.68 -10.79 4.66
C PHE A 101 -3.55 -9.87 4.24
N ALA A 102 -3.86 -8.58 4.16
CA ALA A 102 -2.87 -7.51 4.06
C ALA A 102 -3.13 -6.50 5.18
N THR A 103 -2.06 -6.00 5.76
CA THR A 103 -2.13 -5.05 6.87
C THR A 103 -1.25 -3.84 6.58
N LEU A 104 -1.58 -2.72 7.22
CA LEU A 104 -0.83 -1.48 7.07
C LEU A 104 -0.95 -0.64 8.34
N GLU A 105 -0.01 0.28 8.54
CA GLU A 105 -0.10 1.30 9.57
C GLU A 105 -0.39 2.64 8.90
N VAL A 106 -1.22 3.46 9.55
CA VAL A 106 -1.56 4.79 9.07
C VAL A 106 -1.63 5.74 10.28
N ARG A 107 -1.16 6.99 10.10
CA ARG A 107 -1.27 8.00 11.16
C ARG A 107 -2.74 8.19 11.50
N GLU A 108 -3.05 8.21 12.80
CA GLU A 108 -4.45 8.36 13.23
C GLU A 108 -5.06 9.68 12.80
N SER A 109 -4.25 10.71 12.54
CA SER A 109 -4.73 12.00 12.04
C SER A 109 -4.92 12.03 10.52
N ASN A 110 -4.47 11.00 9.80
CA ASN A 110 -4.54 11.00 8.34
C ASN A 110 -5.91 10.52 7.86
N ALA A 111 -6.90 11.38 7.99
CA ALA A 111 -8.28 11.06 7.64
C ALA A 111 -8.46 10.67 6.16
N PRO A 112 -7.82 11.35 5.19
CA PRO A 112 -7.95 10.93 3.79
C PRO A 112 -7.42 9.52 3.51
N ALA A 113 -6.30 9.16 4.11
CA ALA A 113 -5.73 7.82 3.93
C ALA A 113 -6.62 6.77 4.58
N ILE A 114 -7.09 7.02 5.79
CA ILE A 114 -8.01 6.10 6.50
C ILE A 114 -9.27 5.88 5.67
N ALA A 115 -9.82 6.94 5.08
CA ALA A 115 -11.00 6.86 4.23
C ALA A 115 -10.72 6.02 2.98
N LEU A 116 -9.55 6.20 2.35
CA LEU A 116 -9.13 5.42 1.19
C LEU A 116 -9.06 3.93 1.53
N TYR A 117 -8.38 3.58 2.61
CA TYR A 117 -8.24 2.19 3.01
C TYR A 117 -9.57 1.58 3.41
N SER A 118 -10.40 2.33 4.16
CA SER A 118 -11.74 1.86 4.56
C SER A 118 -12.63 1.58 3.35
N LYS A 119 -12.55 2.42 2.34
CA LYS A 119 -13.29 2.24 1.09
C LYS A 119 -12.95 0.91 0.41
N HIS A 120 -11.70 0.47 0.54
CA HIS A 120 -11.24 -0.79 -0.05
C HIS A 120 -11.37 -1.99 0.89
N GLY A 121 -12.07 -1.83 2.01
CA GLY A 121 -12.38 -2.95 2.90
C GLY A 121 -11.38 -3.19 4.01
N TYR A 122 -10.42 -2.28 4.20
CA TYR A 122 -9.52 -2.34 5.35
C TYR A 122 -10.25 -1.86 6.59
N VAL A 123 -10.07 -2.57 7.70
CA VAL A 123 -10.74 -2.25 8.97
C VAL A 123 -9.70 -2.05 10.08
N PRO A 124 -9.94 -1.12 11.02
CA PRO A 124 -9.04 -0.96 12.15
C PRO A 124 -9.03 -2.20 13.02
N VAL A 125 -7.84 -2.69 13.36
CA VAL A 125 -7.68 -3.86 14.23
C VAL A 125 -6.83 -3.57 15.46
N GLY A 126 -6.20 -2.41 15.55
CA GLY A 126 -5.39 -2.04 16.69
C GLY A 126 -4.76 -0.68 16.54
N THR A 127 -4.03 -0.27 17.57
CA THR A 127 -3.30 0.99 17.61
C THR A 127 -1.89 0.71 18.11
N ARG A 128 -0.90 1.28 17.42
CA ARG A 128 0.50 1.28 17.89
C ARG A 128 0.79 2.65 18.46
N LYS A 129 0.98 2.73 19.76
CA LYS A 129 1.23 4.01 20.43
C LYS A 129 2.60 4.55 20.08
N ASN A 130 2.66 5.85 19.77
CA ASN A 130 3.90 6.57 19.49
C ASN A 130 4.74 5.93 18.38
N TYR A 131 4.08 5.36 17.38
CA TYR A 131 4.73 4.66 16.28
C TYR A 131 5.48 5.61 15.35
N TYR A 132 4.90 6.79 15.08
CA TYR A 132 5.49 7.78 14.19
C TYR A 132 6.23 8.86 14.97
N ASP A 133 7.29 9.38 14.35
CA ASP A 133 7.99 10.58 14.80
C ASP A 133 7.75 11.71 13.79
N LEU A 134 8.07 12.95 14.17
CA LEU A 134 8.06 14.14 13.30
C LEU A 134 6.72 14.40 12.56
N PRO A 135 5.59 14.58 13.27
CA PRO A 135 5.42 14.61 14.72
C PRO A 135 5.19 13.22 15.30
N ARG A 136 5.35 13.10 16.60
CA ARG A 136 5.03 11.85 17.30
C ARG A 136 3.52 11.64 17.27
N GLU A 137 3.14 10.46 16.85
CA GLU A 137 1.73 10.15 16.67
C GLU A 137 1.51 8.64 16.70
N ASN A 138 0.30 8.23 17.10
CA ASN A 138 -0.08 6.83 17.06
C ASN A 138 -0.36 6.38 15.63
N ALA A 139 -0.13 5.11 15.36
CA ALA A 139 -0.57 4.46 14.14
C ALA A 139 -1.84 3.67 14.40
N ILE A 140 -2.78 3.75 13.46
CA ILE A 140 -3.88 2.80 13.40
C ILE A 140 -3.42 1.65 12.54
N LEU A 141 -3.59 0.43 13.04
CA LEU A 141 -3.32 -0.78 12.27
C LEU A 141 -4.60 -1.18 11.57
N MET A 142 -4.57 -1.25 10.25
CA MET A 142 -5.73 -1.62 9.44
C MET A 142 -5.44 -2.88 8.64
N THR A 143 -6.42 -3.75 8.54
CA THR A 143 -6.26 -5.06 7.89
C THR A 143 -7.45 -5.35 6.98
N LYS A 144 -7.16 -5.95 5.83
CA LYS A 144 -8.15 -6.51 4.94
C LYS A 144 -7.91 -8.01 4.82
N PHE A 145 -8.95 -8.79 5.06
CA PHE A 145 -8.90 -10.25 4.94
C PHE A 145 -9.38 -10.65 3.55
N PHE A 146 -8.60 -11.48 2.88
CA PHE A 146 -8.89 -11.94 1.51
C PHE A 146 -9.59 -13.30 1.49
N THR A 147 -9.48 -14.05 2.59
CA THR A 147 -10.25 -15.28 2.73
C THR A 147 -11.68 -14.90 3.06
N ASP A 148 -12.57 -15.23 2.15
CA ASP A 148 -13.98 -14.91 2.30
C ASP A 148 -14.58 -15.76 3.42
N LYS A 149 -15.24 -15.11 4.36
CA LYS A 149 -15.97 -15.84 5.41
C LYS A 149 -17.05 -16.75 4.82
N GLU A 150 -17.53 -16.42 3.63
CA GLU A 150 -18.49 -17.26 2.92
C GLU A 150 -17.87 -18.58 2.46
N ASP A 151 -16.62 -18.53 1.96
CA ASP A 151 -15.91 -19.74 1.56
C ASP A 151 -15.63 -20.64 2.76
N MET A 152 -15.22 -20.05 3.88
CA MET A 152 -15.01 -20.80 5.11
C MET A 152 -16.31 -21.39 5.65
N HIS A 153 -17.42 -20.69 5.46
CA HIS A 153 -18.74 -21.16 5.91
C HIS A 153 -19.24 -22.32 5.05
N CYS A 154 -18.95 -22.31 3.78
CA CYS A 154 -19.28 -23.41 2.88
C CYS A 154 -18.51 -24.68 3.20
N GLU A 155 -17.25 -24.55 3.58
CA GLU A 155 -16.43 -25.69 4.00
C GLU A 155 -16.95 -26.30 5.30
N ASP A 156 -17.35 -25.48 6.25
CA ASP A 156 -17.90 -25.94 7.51
C ASP A 156 -19.26 -26.63 7.31
N THR A 157 -19.98 -26.29 6.27
CA THR A 157 -21.29 -26.88 5.99
C THR A 157 -21.17 -28.26 5.32
N ILE A 158 -20.03 -28.57 4.74
CA ILE A 158 -19.76 -29.83 4.07
C ILE A 158 -19.28 -30.90 5.08
N LEU A 159 -18.82 -30.45 6.20
CA LEU A 159 -18.40 -31.32 7.30
C LEU A 159 -19.55 -31.67 8.23
#